data_1993e18d9777bde28805bf010dce48ff
#
_entry.id   1993e18d9777bde28805bf010dce48ff
#
_cell.length_a   1.000
_cell.length_b   1.000
_cell.length_c   1.000
_cell.angle_alpha   90.00
_cell.angle_beta   90.00
_cell.angle_gamma   90.00
#
_symmetry.space_group_name_H-M   'P 1'
#
loop_
_entity.id
_entity.type
_entity.pdbx_description
1 polymer ?
#
loop_
_entity_poly.entity_id
_entity_poly.type
_entity_poly.pdbx_seq_one_letter_code
_entity_poly.pdbx_strand_id
1 'polypeptide(L)'
;MIVYSKSSGLNPAACGRLETPIKMVIEHESDLLAKKGGICSWLFNVEKSGRFGETIVGQSEFNVFSATLEGAGAENDTVVETYRKFIEHIQFMKEFTITAEMMEDANYGIAQDVKRLAENFTRAYYKTINKICEHALANATRHYSDFARAKLDLRAPDEKPLFYSKHAYGIDATGTQSNYFWGDIFRSGADRTASPEVFEEALTELSIKLRNMKDENGEPLGYSADTIILPGNRLVAESIAKKVCGSEFTLGSANNDINLCYGNWNIVIMPGWHTTDDRAIIMSSEANKNLSGNMFFNRVPLTVTNWVDNHTGNYIWNGRCRFGVGFGTYKHMVLAVDSDSSISAASKL
;
A
#
# COMPACT_ATOMS: atom_id res chain seq x y z
N MET A 1 13.89 -12.34 -3.24
CA MET A 1 15.00 -13.28 -3.02
C MET A 1 14.87 -13.82 -1.59
N ILE A 2 14.80 -15.14 -1.43
CA ILE A 2 14.78 -15.81 -0.13
C ILE A 2 16.22 -16.16 0.24
N VAL A 3 16.60 -15.92 1.50
CA VAL A 3 17.93 -16.23 2.01
C VAL A 3 17.83 -17.44 2.94
N TYR A 4 18.68 -18.44 2.71
CA TYR A 4 18.82 -19.61 3.56
C TYR A 4 20.09 -19.51 4.40
N SER A 5 20.00 -19.78 5.69
CA SER A 5 21.17 -19.95 6.54
C SER A 5 21.52 -21.43 6.67
N LYS A 6 22.77 -21.73 6.98
CA LYS A 6 23.19 -23.12 7.23
C LYS A 6 22.48 -23.68 8.46
N SER A 7 21.99 -24.91 8.36
CA SER A 7 21.43 -25.67 9.47
C SER A 7 22.53 -25.97 10.51
N SER A 8 22.21 -25.80 11.79
CA SER A 8 23.08 -26.17 12.93
C SER A 8 22.72 -27.53 13.55
N GLY A 9 21.98 -28.38 12.83
CA GLY A 9 21.46 -29.64 13.37
C GLY A 9 22.46 -30.79 13.38
N LEU A 10 22.41 -31.58 14.45
CA LEU A 10 23.32 -32.69 14.76
C LEU A 10 23.12 -33.97 13.91
N ASN A 11 22.16 -34.04 13.01
CA ASN A 11 21.94 -35.23 12.17
C ASN A 11 21.75 -34.87 10.69
N PRO A 12 22.83 -34.80 9.89
CA PRO A 12 22.79 -34.40 8.50
C PRO A 12 22.01 -35.34 7.58
N ALA A 13 21.89 -36.62 7.92
CA ALA A 13 21.42 -37.64 7.00
C ALA A 13 19.90 -37.63 6.77
N ALA A 14 19.09 -37.32 7.78
CA ALA A 14 17.63 -37.26 7.67
C ALA A 14 17.14 -35.86 7.24
N CYS A 15 17.67 -34.79 7.83
CA CYS A 15 17.38 -33.42 7.42
C CYS A 15 17.82 -33.15 5.98
N GLY A 16 18.97 -33.66 5.55
CA GLY A 16 19.53 -33.39 4.22
C GLY A 16 18.66 -33.92 3.06
N ARG A 17 17.87 -34.96 3.27
CA ARG A 17 16.99 -35.51 2.22
C ARG A 17 15.76 -34.65 1.94
N LEU A 18 15.20 -33.99 2.96
CA LEU A 18 14.00 -33.13 2.82
C LEU A 18 14.30 -31.65 2.74
N GLU A 19 15.48 -31.23 3.20
CA GLU A 19 15.88 -29.81 3.19
C GLU A 19 15.88 -29.23 1.78
N THR A 20 16.51 -29.90 0.84
CA THR A 20 16.56 -29.45 -0.55
C THR A 20 15.18 -29.38 -1.22
N PRO A 21 14.33 -30.41 -1.17
CA PRO A 21 12.98 -30.34 -1.72
C PRO A 21 12.13 -29.24 -1.11
N ILE A 22 12.18 -29.05 0.21
CA ILE A 22 11.39 -27.99 0.90
C ILE A 22 11.87 -26.61 0.45
N LYS A 23 13.17 -26.37 0.36
CA LYS A 23 13.75 -25.12 -0.12
C LYS A 23 13.32 -24.83 -1.57
N MET A 24 13.38 -25.83 -2.45
CA MET A 24 12.92 -25.68 -3.85
C MET A 24 11.43 -25.32 -3.95
N VAL A 25 10.57 -25.93 -3.11
CA VAL A 25 9.14 -25.60 -3.06
C VAL A 25 8.93 -24.16 -2.59
N ILE A 26 9.64 -23.73 -1.55
CA ILE A 26 9.57 -22.37 -1.04
C ILE A 26 10.02 -21.34 -2.10
N GLU A 27 11.11 -21.61 -2.81
CA GLU A 27 11.61 -20.76 -3.90
C GLU A 27 10.63 -20.68 -5.05
N HIS A 28 10.15 -21.81 -5.54
CA HIS A 28 9.20 -21.86 -6.64
C HIS A 28 7.90 -21.11 -6.32
N GLU A 29 7.29 -21.34 -5.14
CA GLU A 29 6.09 -20.62 -4.72
C GLU A 29 6.36 -19.12 -4.52
N SER A 30 7.54 -18.77 -4.02
CA SER A 30 7.96 -17.36 -3.89
C SER A 30 8.04 -16.66 -5.25
N ASP A 31 8.62 -17.31 -6.24
CA ASP A 31 8.74 -16.75 -7.60
C ASP A 31 7.37 -16.57 -8.27
N LEU A 32 6.46 -17.51 -8.07
CA LEU A 32 5.09 -17.41 -8.57
C LEU A 32 4.34 -16.23 -7.91
N LEU A 33 4.44 -16.11 -6.59
CA LEU A 33 3.76 -15.04 -5.85
C LEU A 33 4.38 -13.67 -6.12
N ALA A 34 5.70 -13.59 -6.30
CA ALA A 34 6.37 -12.35 -6.68
C ALA A 34 5.94 -11.88 -8.08
N LYS A 35 5.80 -12.79 -9.04
CA LYS A 35 5.31 -12.46 -10.41
C LYS A 35 3.84 -12.04 -10.41
N LYS A 36 3.01 -12.66 -9.57
CA LYS A 36 1.59 -12.30 -9.47
C LYS A 36 1.39 -10.88 -8.97
N GLY A 37 2.31 -10.37 -8.17
CA GLY A 37 2.17 -9.08 -7.50
C GLY A 37 1.09 -9.09 -6.41
N GLY A 38 0.78 -7.91 -5.88
CA GLY A 38 -0.25 -7.72 -4.85
C GLY A 38 -0.37 -6.25 -4.47
N ILE A 39 -1.18 -5.97 -3.48
CA ILE A 39 -1.47 -4.60 -3.02
C ILE A 39 -0.18 -3.82 -2.72
N CYS A 40 0.80 -4.47 -2.09
CA CYS A 40 2.09 -3.84 -1.82
C CYS A 40 2.79 -3.38 -3.10
N SER A 41 2.89 -4.25 -4.12
CA SER A 41 3.59 -3.92 -5.37
C SER A 41 2.80 -2.96 -6.29
N TRP A 42 1.47 -2.87 -6.12
CA TRP A 42 0.63 -2.01 -6.94
C TRP A 42 0.52 -0.59 -6.38
N LEU A 43 0.49 -0.46 -5.06
CA LEU A 43 0.19 0.82 -4.39
C LEU A 43 1.38 1.41 -3.64
N PHE A 44 2.45 0.65 -3.43
CA PHE A 44 3.62 1.10 -2.67
C PHE A 44 4.89 1.05 -3.50
N ASN A 45 5.77 2.02 -3.30
CA ASN A 45 7.13 2.00 -3.80
C ASN A 45 7.94 1.03 -2.94
N VAL A 46 8.41 -0.05 -3.55
CA VAL A 46 9.15 -1.10 -2.84
C VAL A 46 10.64 -0.84 -2.98
N GLU A 47 11.29 -0.49 -1.88
CA GLU A 47 12.72 -0.21 -1.83
C GLU A 47 13.48 -1.14 -0.88
N LYS A 48 14.77 -1.32 -1.15
CA LYS A 48 15.67 -2.06 -0.26
C LYS A 48 16.28 -1.10 0.75
N SER A 49 16.29 -1.49 2.02
CA SER A 49 16.93 -0.75 3.08
C SER A 49 18.20 -1.43 3.59
N GLY A 50 19.20 -0.64 3.94
CA GLY A 50 20.44 -1.07 4.58
C GLY A 50 20.53 -0.72 6.06
N ARG A 51 19.63 0.10 6.60
CA ARG A 51 19.71 0.74 7.91
C ARG A 51 18.69 0.20 8.90
N PHE A 52 18.73 0.65 10.13
CA PHE A 52 17.75 0.33 11.18
C PHE A 52 16.34 0.84 10.85
N GLY A 53 16.26 2.02 10.27
CA GLY A 53 15.08 2.67 9.73
C GLY A 53 15.50 3.61 8.62
N GLU A 54 14.57 4.01 7.78
CA GLU A 54 14.84 4.96 6.70
C GLU A 54 14.19 6.31 7.01
N THR A 55 14.93 7.37 6.69
CA THR A 55 14.43 8.73 6.81
C THR A 55 14.15 9.25 5.41
N ILE A 56 12.88 9.55 5.16
CA ILE A 56 12.47 10.26 3.95
C ILE A 56 12.56 11.74 4.27
N VAL A 57 13.26 12.47 3.43
CA VAL A 57 13.39 13.93 3.49
C VAL A 57 12.68 14.48 2.28
N GLY A 58 11.63 15.27 2.49
CA GLY A 58 11.02 16.04 1.42
C GLY A 58 11.97 17.17 0.97
N GLN A 59 11.90 17.52 -0.30
CA GLN A 59 12.63 18.65 -0.87
C GLN A 59 11.63 19.52 -1.60
N SER A 60 11.79 20.85 -1.51
CA SER A 60 11.01 21.76 -2.33
C SER A 60 11.41 21.61 -3.81
N GLU A 61 10.48 21.83 -4.71
CA GLU A 61 10.79 21.94 -6.12
C GLU A 61 11.48 23.29 -6.42
N PHE A 62 12.18 23.38 -7.55
CA PHE A 62 12.70 24.64 -8.04
C PHE A 62 11.55 25.53 -8.53
N ASN A 63 11.68 26.83 -8.32
CA ASN A 63 10.76 27.81 -8.90
C ASN A 63 10.86 27.82 -10.43
N VAL A 64 9.88 28.45 -11.08
CA VAL A 64 9.85 28.61 -12.53
C VAL A 64 11.08 29.44 -12.96
N PHE A 65 11.74 29.05 -14.07
CA PHE A 65 12.85 29.82 -14.64
C PHE A 65 12.42 31.25 -14.99
N SER A 66 13.13 32.23 -14.43
CA SER A 66 12.87 33.62 -14.71
C SER A 66 13.48 34.02 -16.06
N ALA A 67 12.79 34.90 -16.80
CA ALA A 67 13.32 35.47 -18.02
C ALA A 67 14.48 36.44 -17.69
N THR A 68 15.67 36.18 -18.24
CA THR A 68 16.85 37.03 -18.05
C THR A 68 17.14 37.83 -19.29
N LEU A 69 17.58 39.08 -19.10
CA LEU A 69 18.05 39.94 -20.20
C LEU A 69 19.41 39.45 -20.72
N GLU A 70 19.71 39.78 -21.99
CA GLU A 70 20.99 39.43 -22.57
C GLU A 70 22.16 40.06 -21.77
N GLY A 71 23.10 39.20 -21.35
CA GLY A 71 24.22 39.59 -20.50
C GLY A 71 23.92 39.64 -18.98
N ALA A 72 22.71 39.37 -18.54
CA ALA A 72 22.40 39.24 -17.11
C ALA A 72 22.73 37.80 -16.61
N GLY A 73 23.15 37.69 -15.35
CA GLY A 73 23.39 36.39 -14.71
C GLY A 73 22.07 35.64 -14.43
N ALA A 74 22.12 34.31 -14.35
CA ALA A 74 21.00 33.50 -13.93
C ALA A 74 20.68 33.76 -12.44
N GLU A 75 19.40 33.73 -12.12
CA GLU A 75 18.93 33.75 -10.74
C GLU A 75 19.31 32.43 -10.05
N ASN A 76 19.80 32.51 -8.81
CA ASN A 76 20.14 31.32 -8.03
C ASN A 76 18.96 30.94 -7.16
N ASP A 77 18.38 29.77 -7.42
CA ASP A 77 17.34 29.17 -6.60
C ASP A 77 17.92 28.08 -5.71
N THR A 78 17.37 27.91 -4.53
CA THR A 78 17.84 26.92 -3.54
C THR A 78 16.73 25.99 -3.17
N VAL A 79 17.00 24.68 -3.30
CA VAL A 79 16.12 23.63 -2.79
C VAL A 79 16.23 23.59 -1.27
N VAL A 80 15.11 23.73 -0.59
CA VAL A 80 15.00 23.68 0.87
C VAL A 80 14.53 22.29 1.28
N GLU A 81 15.22 21.71 2.27
CA GLU A 81 14.73 20.47 2.89
C GLU A 81 13.42 20.78 3.66
N THR A 82 12.41 19.97 3.40
CA THR A 82 11.10 20.07 4.04
C THR A 82 10.96 19.08 5.19
N TYR A 83 9.76 18.64 5.46
CA TYR A 83 9.48 17.68 6.52
C TYR A 83 10.29 16.39 6.40
N ARG A 84 10.72 15.84 7.53
CA ARG A 84 11.41 14.56 7.63
C ARG A 84 10.49 13.51 8.23
N LYS A 85 10.42 12.35 7.59
CA LYS A 85 9.68 11.19 8.12
C LYS A 85 10.63 10.03 8.35
N PHE A 86 10.67 9.54 9.59
CA PHE A 86 11.39 8.33 9.93
C PHE A 86 10.45 7.12 9.90
N ILE A 87 10.85 6.06 9.19
CA ILE A 87 10.10 4.79 9.10
C ILE A 87 10.95 3.69 9.71
N GLU A 88 10.46 3.13 10.82
CA GLU A 88 11.11 2.03 11.52
C GLU A 88 10.79 0.68 10.88
N HIS A 89 11.77 -0.23 10.87
CA HIS A 89 11.58 -1.58 10.36
C HIS A 89 11.14 -2.53 11.48
N ILE A 90 10.03 -3.23 11.24
CA ILE A 90 9.43 -4.20 12.15
C ILE A 90 9.85 -5.60 11.75
N GLN A 91 10.18 -6.43 12.74
CA GLN A 91 10.54 -7.83 12.54
C GLN A 91 9.31 -8.71 12.67
N PHE A 92 9.12 -9.60 11.69
CA PHE A 92 8.11 -10.65 11.71
C PHE A 92 8.78 -12.02 11.65
N MET A 93 8.26 -12.95 12.45
CA MET A 93 8.75 -14.31 12.50
C MET A 93 7.58 -15.28 12.50
N LYS A 94 7.77 -16.42 11.85
CA LYS A 94 6.82 -17.53 11.87
C LYS A 94 7.58 -18.83 11.71
N GLU A 95 7.12 -19.85 12.42
CA GLU A 95 7.69 -21.20 12.32
C GLU A 95 6.63 -22.24 12.00
N PHE A 96 7.05 -23.34 11.44
CA PHE A 96 6.28 -24.57 11.34
C PHE A 96 7.14 -25.76 11.71
N THR A 97 6.51 -26.78 12.27
CA THR A 97 7.15 -27.96 12.79
C THR A 97 6.67 -29.17 12.03
N ILE A 98 7.59 -30.07 11.68
CA ILE A 98 7.32 -31.41 11.16
C ILE A 98 7.73 -32.38 12.26
N THR A 99 6.78 -33.18 12.77
CA THR A 99 7.06 -34.11 13.86
C THR A 99 7.94 -35.26 13.41
N ALA A 100 8.67 -35.88 14.34
CA ALA A 100 9.52 -37.02 14.07
C ALA A 100 8.67 -38.19 13.52
N GLU A 101 7.48 -38.43 14.08
CA GLU A 101 6.56 -39.46 13.62
C GLU A 101 6.08 -39.20 12.19
N MET A 102 5.75 -37.96 11.83
CA MET A 102 5.42 -37.60 10.44
C MET A 102 6.55 -37.91 9.48
N MET A 103 7.79 -37.82 9.94
CA MET A 103 8.96 -38.14 9.10
C MET A 103 9.20 -39.63 8.97
N GLU A 104 8.96 -40.40 10.03
CA GLU A 104 9.12 -41.86 10.04
C GLU A 104 8.02 -42.55 9.23
N ASP A 105 6.77 -42.05 9.32
CA ASP A 105 5.61 -42.56 8.56
C ASP A 105 5.60 -42.06 7.10
N ALA A 106 6.63 -41.34 6.66
CA ALA A 106 6.72 -40.64 5.36
C ALA A 106 6.82 -41.57 4.13
N ASN A 107 6.09 -42.66 4.07
CA ASN A 107 5.93 -43.47 2.87
C ASN A 107 4.80 -42.89 1.97
N TYR A 108 5.17 -42.14 0.93
CA TYR A 108 4.36 -41.71 -0.23
C TYR A 108 3.25 -40.65 0.00
N GLY A 109 2.53 -40.55 1.10
CA GLY A 109 1.45 -39.58 1.30
C GLY A 109 1.91 -38.28 1.95
N ILE A 110 2.84 -38.36 2.89
CA ILE A 110 3.29 -37.26 3.75
C ILE A 110 4.19 -36.27 3.04
N ALA A 111 4.88 -36.69 1.95
CA ALA A 111 5.63 -35.76 1.12
C ALA A 111 4.75 -34.63 0.53
N GLN A 112 3.46 -34.89 0.27
CA GLN A 112 2.51 -33.88 -0.18
C GLN A 112 2.09 -32.94 0.95
N ASP A 113 1.94 -33.42 2.17
CA ASP A 113 1.57 -32.61 3.33
C ASP A 113 2.72 -31.67 3.74
N VAL A 114 3.95 -32.16 3.72
CA VAL A 114 5.15 -31.34 3.95
C VAL A 114 5.29 -30.27 2.88
N LYS A 115 5.07 -30.64 1.60
CA LYS A 115 5.05 -29.69 0.50
C LYS A 115 3.99 -28.60 0.72
N ARG A 116 2.78 -28.97 1.08
CA ARG A 116 1.66 -28.06 1.37
C ARG A 116 1.99 -27.13 2.54
N LEU A 117 2.66 -27.61 3.59
CA LEU A 117 3.12 -26.78 4.70
C LEU A 117 4.12 -25.72 4.24
N ALA A 118 5.09 -26.11 3.40
CA ALA A 118 6.08 -25.19 2.85
C ALA A 118 5.46 -24.12 1.92
N GLU A 119 4.51 -24.52 1.07
CA GLU A 119 3.74 -23.59 0.23
C GLU A 119 2.92 -22.62 1.09
N ASN A 120 2.19 -23.12 2.07
CA ASN A 120 1.38 -22.30 2.97
C ASN A 120 2.24 -21.32 3.80
N PHE A 121 3.44 -21.74 4.20
CA PHE A 121 4.39 -20.88 4.88
C PHE A 121 4.84 -19.72 4.00
N THR A 122 5.19 -19.99 2.73
CA THR A 122 5.55 -18.95 1.76
C THR A 122 4.38 -18.02 1.45
N ARG A 123 3.18 -18.55 1.27
CA ARG A 123 1.95 -17.76 1.09
C ARG A 123 1.68 -16.87 2.30
N ALA A 124 1.95 -17.34 3.53
CA ALA A 124 1.79 -16.54 4.74
C ALA A 124 2.72 -15.32 4.78
N TYR A 125 3.94 -15.43 4.26
CA TYR A 125 4.86 -14.30 4.12
C TYR A 125 4.30 -13.21 3.19
N TYR A 126 3.93 -13.57 1.95
CA TYR A 126 3.35 -12.61 0.99
C TYR A 126 2.00 -12.04 1.46
N LYS A 127 1.19 -12.86 2.13
CA LYS A 127 -0.04 -12.40 2.76
C LYS A 127 0.24 -11.36 3.86
N THR A 128 1.32 -11.51 4.63
CA THR A 128 1.69 -10.54 5.67
C THR A 128 2.10 -9.22 5.05
N ILE A 129 2.90 -9.23 3.98
CA ILE A 129 3.31 -8.02 3.25
C ILE A 129 2.07 -7.28 2.69
N ASN A 130 1.19 -7.97 1.99
CA ASN A 130 -0.01 -7.33 1.44
C ASN A 130 -0.94 -6.80 2.55
N LYS A 131 -1.14 -7.57 3.61
CA LYS A 131 -2.00 -7.16 4.72
C LYS A 131 -1.50 -5.96 5.51
N ILE A 132 -0.19 -5.80 5.69
CA ILE A 132 0.34 -4.61 6.37
C ILE A 132 0.14 -3.36 5.51
N CYS A 133 0.31 -3.46 4.20
CA CYS A 133 0.06 -2.37 3.26
C CYS A 133 -1.43 -1.99 3.22
N GLU A 134 -2.33 -2.99 3.12
CA GLU A 134 -3.77 -2.77 3.22
C GLU A 134 -4.16 -2.12 4.54
N HIS A 135 -3.62 -2.62 5.66
CA HIS A 135 -3.91 -2.10 6.99
C HIS A 135 -3.44 -0.66 7.16
N ALA A 136 -2.27 -0.32 6.63
CA ALA A 136 -1.75 1.04 6.66
C ALA A 136 -2.69 2.01 5.93
N LEU A 137 -3.13 1.70 4.71
CA LEU A 137 -4.06 2.54 3.95
C LEU A 137 -5.47 2.57 4.55
N ALA A 138 -5.98 1.44 5.00
CA ALA A 138 -7.32 1.35 5.60
C ALA A 138 -7.48 2.19 6.88
N ASN A 139 -6.39 2.38 7.64
CA ASN A 139 -6.37 3.15 8.88
C ASN A 139 -5.66 4.51 8.75
N ALA A 140 -5.42 4.98 7.55
CA ALA A 140 -4.63 6.17 7.26
C ALA A 140 -5.28 7.51 7.70
N THR A 141 -6.48 7.46 8.26
CA THR A 141 -7.14 8.58 8.97
C THR A 141 -6.73 8.68 10.46
N ARG A 142 -5.89 7.76 10.94
CA ARG A 142 -5.39 7.73 12.32
C ARG A 142 -3.89 8.00 12.34
N HIS A 143 -3.38 8.51 13.48
CA HIS A 143 -1.95 8.71 13.68
C HIS A 143 -1.20 7.37 13.80
N TYR A 144 -1.80 6.41 14.47
CA TYR A 144 -1.21 5.10 14.73
C TYR A 144 -2.27 4.01 14.60
N SER A 145 -1.82 2.81 14.26
CA SER A 145 -2.67 1.62 14.28
C SER A 145 -1.84 0.38 14.64
N ASP A 146 -2.46 -0.57 15.34
CA ASP A 146 -1.79 -1.80 15.73
C ASP A 146 -2.00 -2.89 14.68
N PHE A 147 -0.92 -3.49 14.22
CA PHE A 147 -0.93 -4.62 13.30
C PHE A 147 -0.05 -5.75 13.83
N ALA A 148 -0.62 -6.94 14.04
CA ALA A 148 0.10 -8.14 14.47
C ALA A 148 1.05 -7.90 15.67
N ARG A 149 0.60 -7.18 16.68
CA ARG A 149 1.33 -6.76 17.90
C ARG A 149 2.39 -5.67 17.69
N ALA A 150 2.47 -5.10 16.50
CA ALA A 150 3.36 -3.98 16.20
C ALA A 150 2.54 -2.70 16.00
N LYS A 151 3.04 -1.58 16.50
CA LYS A 151 2.44 -0.27 16.31
C LYS A 151 2.99 0.37 15.04
N LEU A 152 2.11 0.67 14.09
CA LEU A 152 2.44 1.36 12.85
C LEU A 152 2.23 2.87 13.02
N ASP A 153 3.19 3.66 12.56
CA ASP A 153 3.06 5.11 12.44
C ASP A 153 2.50 5.46 11.05
N LEU A 154 1.25 5.89 11.02
CA LEU A 154 0.49 6.23 9.81
C LEU A 154 0.46 7.73 9.51
N ARG A 155 1.23 8.52 10.24
CA ARG A 155 1.32 9.97 10.03
C ARG A 155 2.05 10.29 8.74
N ALA A 156 1.61 11.33 8.07
CA ALA A 156 2.38 12.01 7.03
C ALA A 156 3.56 12.78 7.67
N PRO A 157 4.50 13.32 6.89
CA PRO A 157 5.67 14.03 7.42
C PRO A 157 5.34 15.26 8.27
N ASP A 158 4.17 15.89 8.08
CA ASP A 158 3.66 17.01 8.88
C ASP A 158 3.04 16.59 10.23
N GLU A 159 3.28 15.34 10.65
CA GLU A 159 2.76 14.72 11.88
C GLU A 159 1.23 14.55 11.95
N LYS A 160 0.51 14.85 10.88
CA LYS A 160 -0.93 14.60 10.75
C LYS A 160 -1.19 13.20 10.18
N PRO A 161 -2.41 12.63 10.35
CA PRO A 161 -2.80 11.43 9.61
C PRO A 161 -2.60 11.63 8.10
N LEU A 162 -2.37 10.55 7.34
CA LEU A 162 -2.22 10.67 5.88
C LEU A 162 -3.40 11.39 5.23
N PHE A 163 -4.63 11.06 5.65
CA PHE A 163 -5.84 11.75 5.18
C PHE A 163 -6.33 12.71 6.25
N TYR A 164 -6.22 14.00 5.97
CA TYR A 164 -6.59 15.05 6.90
C TYR A 164 -7.06 16.30 6.14
N SER A 165 -7.92 17.08 6.80
CA SER A 165 -8.55 18.25 6.17
C SER A 165 -7.69 19.52 6.19
N LYS A 166 -6.58 19.55 6.94
CA LYS A 166 -5.75 20.74 7.16
C LYS A 166 -4.27 20.39 7.21
N HIS A 167 -3.73 19.87 6.10
CA HIS A 167 -2.30 19.71 5.93
C HIS A 167 -1.65 21.07 5.62
N ALA A 168 -0.47 21.33 6.19
CA ALA A 168 0.33 22.48 5.77
C ALA A 168 1.04 22.20 4.44
N TYR A 169 1.16 23.17 3.53
CA TYR A 169 1.89 22.97 2.27
C TYR A 169 3.37 22.70 2.52
N GLY A 170 3.99 23.45 3.43
CA GLY A 170 5.38 23.40 3.82
C GLY A 170 5.58 23.85 5.27
N ILE A 171 6.83 23.82 5.75
CA ILE A 171 7.16 24.13 7.15
C ILE A 171 6.79 25.56 7.52
N ASP A 172 7.10 26.51 6.63
CA ASP A 172 6.89 27.95 6.85
C ASP A 172 5.64 28.50 6.13
N ALA A 173 4.85 27.63 5.51
CA ALA A 173 3.67 28.05 4.76
C ALA A 173 2.50 28.37 5.68
N THR A 174 1.88 29.53 5.47
CA THR A 174 0.69 29.96 6.23
C THR A 174 -0.61 29.30 5.76
N GLY A 175 -0.59 28.60 4.61
CA GLY A 175 -1.74 27.96 4.01
C GLY A 175 -1.89 26.50 4.38
N THR A 176 -3.12 26.02 4.32
CA THR A 176 -3.46 24.61 4.50
C THR A 176 -4.22 24.08 3.30
N GLN A 177 -4.06 22.79 3.02
CA GLN A 177 -4.79 22.07 1.99
C GLN A 177 -5.34 20.76 2.54
N SER A 178 -6.38 20.25 1.88
CA SER A 178 -7.06 19.03 2.30
C SER A 178 -6.93 17.96 1.22
N ASN A 179 -6.50 16.77 1.63
CA ASN A 179 -6.60 15.56 0.83
C ASN A 179 -7.76 14.67 1.29
N TYR A 180 -8.71 15.24 2.00
CA TYR A 180 -9.94 14.61 2.46
C TYR A 180 -11.14 15.29 1.79
N PHE A 181 -12.03 14.49 1.21
CA PHE A 181 -13.24 14.93 0.57
C PHE A 181 -14.45 14.30 1.25
N TRP A 182 -15.44 15.12 1.56
CA TRP A 182 -16.73 14.72 2.10
C TRP A 182 -17.82 15.25 1.19
N GLY A 183 -18.57 14.38 0.54
CA GLY A 183 -19.59 14.78 -0.41
C GLY A 183 -20.30 13.58 -1.02
N ASP A 184 -21.14 13.84 -1.99
CA ASP A 184 -21.82 12.81 -2.75
C ASP A 184 -20.81 12.20 -3.75
N ILE A 185 -20.50 10.90 -3.56
CA ILE A 185 -19.53 10.19 -4.39
C ILE A 185 -20.23 9.09 -5.19
N PHE A 186 -20.97 8.25 -4.50
CA PHE A 186 -21.68 7.13 -5.10
C PHE A 186 -23.19 7.33 -5.08
N ARG A 187 -23.67 8.24 -4.25
CA ARG A 187 -25.10 8.45 -3.97
C ARG A 187 -25.43 9.92 -3.91
N SER A 188 -26.58 10.29 -4.42
CA SER A 188 -27.07 11.67 -4.35
C SER A 188 -28.56 11.74 -4.00
N GLY A 189 -29.01 12.95 -3.69
CA GLY A 189 -30.40 13.25 -3.37
C GLY A 189 -30.83 12.80 -1.98
N ALA A 190 -32.05 13.14 -1.60
CA ALA A 190 -32.65 12.83 -0.30
C ALA A 190 -32.79 11.31 -0.06
N ASP A 191 -33.07 10.56 -1.14
CA ASP A 191 -33.26 9.10 -1.09
C ASP A 191 -31.94 8.33 -1.18
N ARG A 192 -30.81 9.00 -1.26
CA ARG A 192 -29.47 8.37 -1.35
C ARG A 192 -29.38 7.32 -2.45
N THR A 193 -29.92 7.62 -3.62
CA THR A 193 -29.90 6.70 -4.76
C THR A 193 -28.48 6.63 -5.34
N ALA A 194 -28.01 5.41 -5.55
CA ALA A 194 -26.71 5.16 -6.15
C ALA A 194 -26.77 5.40 -7.67
N SER A 195 -25.85 6.25 -8.19
CA SER A 195 -25.83 6.64 -9.60
C SER A 195 -24.41 6.64 -10.16
N PRO A 196 -24.21 6.08 -11.37
CA PRO A 196 -22.94 6.18 -12.09
C PRO A 196 -22.53 7.62 -12.42
N GLU A 197 -23.49 8.50 -12.76
CA GLU A 197 -23.25 9.89 -13.14
C GLU A 197 -22.65 10.68 -11.97
N VAL A 198 -23.17 10.47 -10.75
CA VAL A 198 -22.62 11.09 -9.54
C VAL A 198 -21.18 10.69 -9.31
N PHE A 199 -20.85 9.43 -9.57
CA PHE A 199 -19.47 8.95 -9.42
C PHE A 199 -18.53 9.53 -10.48
N GLU A 200 -18.99 9.71 -11.71
CA GLU A 200 -18.21 10.33 -12.79
C GLU A 200 -17.90 11.81 -12.47
N GLU A 201 -18.91 12.57 -12.01
CA GLU A 201 -18.72 13.94 -11.53
C GLU A 201 -17.74 14.01 -10.36
N ALA A 202 -17.89 13.13 -9.36
CA ALA A 202 -17.00 13.05 -8.21
C ALA A 202 -15.56 12.70 -8.62
N LEU A 203 -15.34 11.76 -9.55
CA LEU A 203 -14.00 11.44 -10.06
C LEU A 203 -13.34 12.66 -10.71
N THR A 204 -14.11 13.44 -11.46
CA THR A 204 -13.61 14.67 -12.09
C THR A 204 -13.21 15.70 -11.03
N GLU A 205 -14.07 15.93 -10.02
CA GLU A 205 -13.78 16.87 -8.93
C GLU A 205 -12.54 16.44 -8.14
N LEU A 206 -12.44 15.17 -7.79
CA LEU A 206 -11.30 14.62 -7.05
C LEU A 206 -10.00 14.69 -7.86
N SER A 207 -10.05 14.49 -9.19
CA SER A 207 -8.92 14.64 -10.09
C SER A 207 -8.44 16.09 -10.16
N ILE A 208 -9.36 17.05 -10.22
CA ILE A 208 -9.05 18.47 -10.17
C ILE A 208 -8.41 18.82 -8.82
N LYS A 209 -8.96 18.31 -7.73
CA LYS A 209 -8.43 18.52 -6.38
C LYS A 209 -7.00 17.99 -6.25
N LEU A 210 -6.73 16.77 -6.75
CA LEU A 210 -5.38 16.20 -6.72
C LEU A 210 -4.40 17.01 -7.58
N ARG A 211 -4.80 17.42 -8.78
CA ARG A 211 -3.99 18.24 -9.70
C ARG A 211 -3.62 19.57 -9.11
N ASN A 212 -4.51 20.16 -8.32
CA ASN A 212 -4.31 21.46 -7.67
C ASN A 212 -3.67 21.36 -6.29
N MET A 213 -3.19 20.18 -5.88
CA MET A 213 -2.36 20.06 -4.67
C MET A 213 -1.10 20.91 -4.86
N LYS A 214 -0.81 21.71 -3.83
CA LYS A 214 0.29 22.68 -3.85
C LYS A 214 1.56 22.07 -3.30
N ASP A 215 2.66 22.48 -3.87
CA ASP A 215 4.00 22.24 -3.33
C ASP A 215 4.27 23.16 -2.11
N GLU A 216 5.52 23.20 -1.68
CA GLU A 216 6.00 24.05 -0.59
C GLU A 216 6.00 25.55 -0.94
N ASN A 217 6.13 25.87 -2.23
CA ASN A 217 6.15 27.23 -2.77
C ASN A 217 4.73 27.76 -3.04
N GLY A 218 3.71 26.90 -2.94
CA GLY A 218 2.31 27.24 -3.20
C GLY A 218 1.88 27.08 -4.65
N GLU A 219 2.75 26.54 -5.50
CA GLU A 219 2.45 26.21 -6.90
C GLU A 219 1.72 24.86 -7.01
N PRO A 220 0.80 24.68 -7.97
CA PRO A 220 0.12 23.42 -8.17
C PRO A 220 1.05 22.38 -8.77
N LEU A 221 1.08 21.18 -8.20
CA LEU A 221 1.93 20.06 -8.63
C LEU A 221 1.53 19.48 -9.99
N GLY A 222 0.29 19.61 -10.43
CA GLY A 222 -0.17 19.21 -11.76
C GLY A 222 -0.31 17.70 -12.01
N TYR A 223 -0.13 16.84 -11.02
CA TYR A 223 -0.25 15.38 -11.18
C TYR A 223 -1.68 14.93 -11.47
N SER A 224 -1.83 14.02 -12.42
CA SER A 224 -3.12 13.45 -12.79
C SER A 224 -3.40 12.18 -12.00
N ALA A 225 -4.65 12.00 -11.57
CA ALA A 225 -5.12 10.78 -10.95
C ALA A 225 -5.29 9.66 -11.98
N ASP A 226 -4.88 8.43 -11.62
CA ASP A 226 -4.94 7.26 -12.49
C ASP A 226 -5.42 5.98 -11.79
N THR A 227 -5.52 5.99 -10.47
CA THR A 227 -5.84 4.80 -9.69
C THR A 227 -6.96 5.06 -8.70
N ILE A 228 -7.96 4.17 -8.70
CA ILE A 228 -9.09 4.17 -7.75
C ILE A 228 -8.92 2.97 -6.82
N ILE A 229 -8.90 3.21 -5.53
CA ILE A 229 -8.79 2.17 -4.51
C ILE A 229 -10.12 2.09 -3.74
N LEU A 230 -10.71 0.90 -3.71
CA LEU A 230 -12.03 0.66 -3.13
C LEU A 230 -11.98 -0.34 -1.97
N PRO A 231 -12.87 -0.20 -0.96
CA PRO A 231 -13.02 -1.18 0.10
C PRO A 231 -13.64 -2.49 -0.43
N GLY A 232 -13.13 -3.62 0.10
CA GLY A 232 -13.52 -4.96 -0.37
C GLY A 232 -14.90 -5.43 0.08
N ASN A 233 -15.59 -4.70 0.98
CA ASN A 233 -16.91 -5.06 1.49
C ASN A 233 -18.04 -4.17 0.98
N ARG A 234 -17.79 -3.30 -0.01
CA ARG A 234 -18.79 -2.32 -0.50
C ARG A 234 -19.22 -2.63 -1.93
N LEU A 235 -20.36 -3.34 -2.05
CA LEU A 235 -20.93 -3.74 -3.34
C LEU A 235 -21.27 -2.55 -4.23
N VAL A 236 -21.84 -1.50 -3.66
CA VAL A 236 -22.29 -0.30 -4.42
C VAL A 236 -21.08 0.39 -5.02
N ALA A 237 -20.05 0.69 -4.22
CA ALA A 237 -18.83 1.33 -4.68
C ALA A 237 -18.13 0.52 -5.79
N GLU A 238 -17.99 -0.81 -5.59
CA GLU A 238 -17.38 -1.70 -6.58
C GLU A 238 -18.19 -1.76 -7.88
N SER A 239 -19.51 -1.92 -7.79
CA SER A 239 -20.38 -2.06 -8.97
C SER A 239 -20.44 -0.79 -9.81
N ILE A 240 -20.52 0.38 -9.17
CA ILE A 240 -20.54 1.68 -9.86
C ILE A 240 -19.18 1.97 -10.50
N ALA A 241 -18.09 1.82 -9.77
CA ALA A 241 -16.77 2.06 -10.32
C ALA A 241 -16.46 1.18 -11.54
N LYS A 242 -16.82 -0.11 -11.47
CA LYS A 242 -16.67 -1.02 -12.62
C LYS A 242 -17.58 -0.65 -13.80
N LYS A 243 -18.78 -0.14 -13.55
CA LYS A 243 -19.66 0.33 -14.61
C LYS A 243 -19.11 1.59 -15.30
N VAL A 244 -18.68 2.57 -14.51
CA VAL A 244 -18.17 3.85 -15.02
C VAL A 244 -16.84 3.67 -15.76
N CYS A 245 -15.89 2.93 -15.18
CA CYS A 245 -14.56 2.81 -15.77
C CYS A 245 -14.41 1.63 -16.75
N GLY A 246 -15.35 0.69 -16.75
CA GLY A 246 -15.26 -0.55 -17.54
C GLY A 246 -16.08 -0.56 -18.84
N SER A 247 -16.87 0.47 -19.13
CA SER A 247 -17.72 0.59 -20.32
C SER A 247 -17.20 1.67 -21.27
N GLU A 248 -17.08 1.34 -22.55
CA GLU A 248 -16.67 2.28 -23.59
C GLU A 248 -17.76 3.35 -23.87
N PHE A 249 -19.02 3.00 -23.63
CA PHE A 249 -20.18 3.89 -23.83
C PHE A 249 -20.82 4.21 -22.49
N THR A 250 -21.35 5.42 -22.37
CA THR A 250 -22.08 5.87 -21.19
C THR A 250 -23.36 5.05 -21.01
N LEU A 251 -23.50 4.45 -19.83
CA LEU A 251 -24.64 3.58 -19.50
C LEU A 251 -25.91 4.41 -19.38
N GLY A 252 -26.92 4.05 -20.15
CA GLY A 252 -28.24 4.72 -20.14
C GLY A 252 -28.38 5.83 -21.17
N SER A 253 -27.36 6.17 -21.93
CA SER A 253 -27.44 7.11 -23.04
C SER A 253 -28.06 6.45 -24.26
N ALA A 254 -29.11 7.08 -24.83
CA ALA A 254 -29.73 6.65 -26.09
C ALA A 254 -28.89 6.99 -27.33
N ASN A 255 -27.84 7.83 -27.17
CA ASN A 255 -27.08 8.42 -28.26
C ASN A 255 -25.69 7.82 -28.46
N ASN A 256 -25.34 6.72 -27.78
CA ASN A 256 -23.95 6.16 -27.80
C ASN A 256 -22.88 7.19 -27.38
N ASP A 257 -23.14 7.97 -26.36
CA ASP A 257 -22.18 8.95 -25.87
C ASP A 257 -20.90 8.24 -25.35
N ILE A 258 -19.74 8.79 -25.70
CA ILE A 258 -18.44 8.24 -25.33
C ILE A 258 -18.21 8.44 -23.83
N ASN A 259 -17.81 7.39 -23.15
CA ASN A 259 -17.42 7.45 -21.74
C ASN A 259 -15.99 7.93 -21.60
N LEU A 260 -15.80 9.12 -21.03
CA LEU A 260 -14.49 9.75 -20.82
C LEU A 260 -13.64 9.07 -19.73
N CYS A 261 -14.26 8.28 -18.85
CA CYS A 261 -13.56 7.55 -17.79
C CYS A 261 -13.01 6.20 -18.26
N TYR A 262 -13.42 5.70 -19.43
CA TYR A 262 -13.01 4.39 -19.94
C TYR A 262 -11.50 4.32 -20.21
N GLY A 263 -10.85 3.31 -19.65
CA GLY A 263 -9.42 3.05 -19.89
C GLY A 263 -8.43 3.98 -19.18
N ASN A 264 -8.92 5.02 -18.50
CA ASN A 264 -8.07 5.99 -17.81
C ASN A 264 -7.78 5.62 -16.34
N TRP A 265 -8.48 4.62 -15.81
CA TRP A 265 -8.45 4.30 -14.39
C TRP A 265 -8.08 2.86 -14.11
N ASN A 266 -7.15 2.67 -13.17
CA ASN A 266 -6.84 1.38 -12.58
C ASN A 266 -7.68 1.20 -11.31
N ILE A 267 -8.56 0.19 -11.28
CA ILE A 267 -9.37 -0.11 -10.10
C ILE A 267 -8.67 -1.17 -9.25
N VAL A 268 -8.33 -0.82 -8.02
CA VAL A 268 -7.75 -1.71 -7.03
C VAL A 268 -8.72 -1.92 -5.89
N ILE A 269 -9.14 -3.16 -5.67
CA ILE A 269 -10.00 -3.53 -4.54
C ILE A 269 -9.13 -4.05 -3.42
N MET A 270 -9.25 -3.47 -2.22
CA MET A 270 -8.52 -3.92 -1.03
C MET A 270 -9.41 -4.85 -0.18
N PRO A 271 -9.18 -6.18 -0.20
CA PRO A 271 -10.01 -7.13 0.54
C PRO A 271 -9.97 -6.94 2.06
N GLY A 272 -8.87 -6.42 2.60
CA GLY A 272 -8.70 -6.14 4.02
C GLY A 272 -9.28 -4.80 4.49
N TRP A 273 -9.76 -3.97 3.58
CA TRP A 273 -10.38 -2.68 3.93
C TRP A 273 -11.88 -2.84 4.07
N HIS A 274 -12.36 -2.85 5.30
CA HIS A 274 -13.78 -2.95 5.64
C HIS A 274 -14.28 -1.63 6.21
N THR A 275 -15.32 -1.07 5.62
CA THR A 275 -15.92 0.21 6.02
C THR A 275 -17.42 0.07 6.21
N THR A 276 -18.02 0.94 7.01
CA THR A 276 -19.48 1.06 7.19
C THR A 276 -20.13 1.92 6.11
N ASP A 277 -19.38 2.86 5.56
CA ASP A 277 -19.77 3.85 4.56
C ASP A 277 -19.06 3.59 3.23
N ASP A 278 -19.60 4.11 2.15
CA ASP A 278 -18.99 4.03 0.83
C ASP A 278 -17.86 5.07 0.74
N ARG A 279 -16.67 4.59 0.40
CA ARG A 279 -15.44 5.37 0.31
C ARG A 279 -14.66 5.00 -0.93
N ALA A 280 -13.84 5.94 -1.39
CA ALA A 280 -12.85 5.69 -2.42
C ALA A 280 -11.57 6.47 -2.10
N ILE A 281 -10.41 5.90 -2.44
CA ILE A 281 -9.15 6.64 -2.47
C ILE A 281 -8.76 6.80 -3.92
N ILE A 282 -8.47 8.03 -4.32
CA ILE A 282 -7.95 8.35 -5.64
C ILE A 282 -6.46 8.66 -5.49
N MET A 283 -5.65 8.04 -6.33
CA MET A 283 -4.19 8.15 -6.28
C MET A 283 -3.63 8.53 -7.66
N SER A 284 -2.54 9.27 -7.66
CA SER A 284 -1.65 9.42 -8.79
C SER A 284 -0.44 8.53 -8.61
N SER A 285 -0.26 7.56 -9.50
CA SER A 285 0.90 6.65 -9.47
C SER A 285 2.20 7.39 -9.75
N GLU A 286 2.15 8.44 -10.57
CA GLU A 286 3.30 9.30 -10.87
C GLU A 286 3.72 10.11 -9.63
N ALA A 287 2.77 10.80 -8.99
CA ALA A 287 3.04 11.53 -7.74
C ALA A 287 3.55 10.60 -6.63
N ASN A 288 2.99 9.39 -6.55
CA ASN A 288 3.42 8.38 -5.58
C ASN A 288 4.90 8.02 -5.74
N LYS A 289 5.39 7.90 -6.98
CA LYS A 289 6.80 7.61 -7.25
C LYS A 289 7.70 8.83 -7.03
N ASN A 290 7.34 9.97 -7.62
CA ASN A 290 8.19 11.15 -7.62
C ASN A 290 8.33 11.78 -6.24
N LEU A 291 7.27 11.76 -5.45
CA LEU A 291 7.22 12.36 -4.11
C LEU A 291 7.43 11.34 -2.97
N SER A 292 7.87 10.11 -3.29
CA SER A 292 8.04 9.04 -2.28
C SER A 292 6.79 8.84 -1.40
N GLY A 293 5.62 8.75 -2.02
CA GLY A 293 4.31 8.73 -1.35
C GLY A 293 4.14 7.55 -0.40
N ASN A 294 3.66 6.44 -0.90
CA ASN A 294 3.53 5.19 -0.16
C ASN A 294 4.84 4.42 -0.24
N MET A 295 5.52 4.20 0.87
CA MET A 295 6.82 3.54 0.91
C MET A 295 6.76 2.20 1.65
N PHE A 296 7.37 1.20 1.03
CA PHE A 296 7.62 -0.11 1.63
C PHE A 296 9.11 -0.42 1.57
N PHE A 297 9.77 -0.44 2.73
CA PHE A 297 11.20 -0.74 2.83
C PHE A 297 11.44 -2.18 3.22
N ASN A 298 12.06 -2.95 2.34
CA ASN A 298 12.46 -4.32 2.63
C ASN A 298 13.89 -4.36 3.15
N ARG A 299 14.05 -4.54 4.47
CA ARG A 299 15.37 -4.60 5.13
C ARG A 299 15.97 -5.99 5.09
N VAL A 300 15.19 -6.99 5.47
CA VAL A 300 15.60 -8.39 5.46
C VAL A 300 14.49 -9.17 4.76
N PRO A 301 14.78 -9.73 3.57
CA PRO A 301 13.83 -10.62 2.90
C PRO A 301 13.59 -11.87 3.74
N LEU A 302 12.61 -12.69 3.37
CA LEU A 302 12.35 -13.92 4.08
C LEU A 302 13.64 -14.77 4.18
N THR A 303 14.15 -14.91 5.39
CA THR A 303 15.31 -15.76 5.71
C THR A 303 14.78 -16.99 6.43
N VAL A 304 15.04 -18.16 5.87
CA VAL A 304 14.56 -19.43 6.40
C VAL A 304 15.72 -20.16 7.06
N THR A 305 15.54 -20.58 8.30
CA THR A 305 16.45 -21.40 9.09
C THR A 305 15.75 -22.66 9.52
N ASN A 306 16.46 -23.76 9.61
CA ASN A 306 15.92 -25.02 10.10
C ASN A 306 16.85 -25.67 11.11
N TRP A 307 16.29 -26.37 12.08
CA TRP A 307 17.00 -27.19 13.08
C TRP A 307 16.12 -28.33 13.58
N VAL A 308 16.76 -29.27 14.27
CA VAL A 308 16.07 -30.35 14.98
C VAL A 308 16.03 -29.98 16.46
N ASP A 309 14.86 -30.06 17.05
CA ASP A 309 14.69 -29.92 18.48
C ASP A 309 15.21 -31.18 19.20
N ASN A 310 16.23 -31.01 20.03
CA ASN A 310 16.87 -32.11 20.74
C ASN A 310 15.97 -32.79 21.80
N HIS A 311 14.90 -32.13 22.25
CA HIS A 311 13.98 -32.68 23.24
C HIS A 311 12.88 -33.55 22.61
N THR A 312 12.38 -33.13 21.46
CA THR A 312 11.23 -33.77 20.81
C THR A 312 11.61 -34.52 19.54
N GLY A 313 12.81 -34.31 19.00
CA GLY A 313 13.22 -34.86 17.71
C GLY A 313 12.53 -34.19 16.51
N ASN A 314 11.70 -33.19 16.73
CA ASN A 314 10.95 -32.53 15.68
C ASN A 314 11.81 -31.62 14.81
N TYR A 315 11.45 -31.52 13.52
CA TYR A 315 12.10 -30.63 12.56
C TYR A 315 11.38 -29.28 12.54
N ILE A 316 12.07 -28.24 12.97
CA ILE A 316 11.55 -26.88 13.07
C ILE A 316 12.10 -26.04 11.92
N TRP A 317 11.21 -25.37 11.20
CA TRP A 317 11.50 -24.41 10.15
C TRP A 317 11.04 -23.03 10.58
N ASN A 318 11.97 -22.09 10.72
CA ASN A 318 11.70 -20.73 11.14
C ASN A 318 11.96 -19.77 9.98
N GLY A 319 11.01 -18.90 9.73
CA GLY A 319 11.14 -17.79 8.80
C GLY A 319 11.17 -16.47 9.53
N ARG A 320 12.14 -15.66 9.20
CA ARG A 320 12.32 -14.31 9.70
C ARG A 320 12.35 -13.33 8.55
N CYS A 321 11.63 -12.23 8.68
CA CYS A 321 11.71 -11.10 7.76
C CYS A 321 11.66 -9.79 8.54
N ARG A 322 12.12 -8.70 7.91
CA ARG A 322 12.09 -7.38 8.51
C ARG A 322 11.82 -6.34 7.45
N PHE A 323 10.77 -5.55 7.63
CA PHE A 323 10.36 -4.50 6.69
C PHE A 323 9.63 -3.36 7.42
N GLY A 324 9.53 -2.22 6.76
CA GLY A 324 8.83 -1.03 7.27
C GLY A 324 7.85 -0.51 6.22
N VAL A 325 6.74 0.06 6.70
CA VAL A 325 5.71 0.72 5.88
C VAL A 325 5.48 2.12 6.43
N GLY A 326 5.34 3.09 5.55
CA GLY A 326 5.03 4.46 5.95
C GLY A 326 4.73 5.35 4.75
N PHE A 327 4.45 6.61 5.04
CA PHE A 327 4.05 7.61 4.07
C PHE A 327 5.05 8.76 4.05
N GLY A 328 5.61 9.07 2.88
CA GLY A 328 6.59 10.14 2.70
C GLY A 328 5.96 11.48 2.29
N THR A 329 4.69 11.46 1.82
CA THR A 329 3.89 12.64 1.54
C THR A 329 2.41 12.31 1.62
N TYR A 330 1.56 13.32 1.73
CA TYR A 330 0.10 13.18 1.62
C TYR A 330 -0.44 13.66 0.25
N LYS A 331 0.40 14.31 -0.57
CA LYS A 331 0.02 15.05 -1.78
C LYS A 331 -0.36 14.15 -2.98
N HIS A 332 -0.11 12.85 -2.90
CA HIS A 332 -0.32 11.89 -3.98
C HIS A 332 -1.68 11.18 -3.95
N MET A 333 -2.44 11.36 -2.88
CA MET A 333 -3.72 10.67 -2.66
C MET A 333 -4.78 11.59 -2.10
N VAL A 334 -6.06 11.31 -2.45
CA VAL A 334 -7.26 11.94 -1.85
C VAL A 334 -8.19 10.84 -1.37
N LEU A 335 -8.61 10.90 -0.11
CA LEU A 335 -9.69 10.06 0.43
C LEU A 335 -11.02 10.77 0.22
N ALA A 336 -11.93 10.10 -0.44
CA ALA A 336 -13.30 10.53 -0.61
C ALA A 336 -14.24 9.64 0.22
N VAL A 337 -15.08 10.26 1.02
CA VAL A 337 -16.07 9.60 1.87
C VAL A 337 -17.46 10.09 1.46
N ASP A 338 -18.35 9.17 1.15
CA ASP A 338 -19.71 9.48 0.76
C ASP A 338 -20.48 10.12 1.92
N SER A 339 -21.15 11.23 1.67
CA SER A 339 -21.95 11.94 2.67
C SER A 339 -23.17 11.12 3.02
N ASP A 340 -23.14 10.42 4.17
CA ASP A 340 -24.30 9.80 4.76
C ASP A 340 -24.85 10.69 5.89
N SER A 341 -26.14 11.01 5.86
CA SER A 341 -26.80 11.79 6.89
C SER A 341 -26.77 11.14 8.28
N SER A 342 -26.50 9.82 8.34
CA SER A 342 -26.38 9.06 9.58
C SER A 342 -25.03 9.23 10.28
N ILE A 343 -24.00 9.74 9.59
CA ILE A 343 -22.68 9.93 10.17
C ILE A 343 -22.62 11.27 10.87
N SER A 344 -22.47 11.23 12.19
CA SER A 344 -22.41 12.43 13.01
C SER A 344 -21.23 13.32 12.63
N ALA A 345 -21.39 14.65 12.83
CA ALA A 345 -20.32 15.65 12.59
C ALA A 345 -19.00 15.37 13.32
N ALA A 346 -19.01 14.49 14.33
CA ALA A 346 -17.83 14.04 15.07
C ALA A 346 -16.90 13.12 14.24
N SER A 347 -17.39 12.54 13.14
CA SER A 347 -16.59 11.74 12.20
C SER A 347 -15.97 12.58 11.07
N LYS A 348 -16.27 13.87 11.02
CA LYS A 348 -15.65 14.82 10.10
C LYS A 348 -14.32 15.23 10.68
N LEU A 349 -13.24 14.62 10.17
CA LEU A 349 -11.87 14.96 10.56
C LEU A 349 -11.50 16.41 10.26
#